data_b7e70bc20ff84cb304c62750984f3ccf
#
_entry.id   b7e70bc20ff84cb304c62750984f3ccf
#
_cell.length_a   1.000
_cell.length_b   1.000
_cell.length_c   1.000
_cell.angle_alpha   90.00
_cell.angle_beta   90.00
_cell.angle_gamma   90.00
#
_symmetry.space_group_name_H-M   'P 1'
#
loop_
_entity.id
_entity.type
_entity.pdbx_description
1 polymer ?
#
loop_
_entity_poly.entity_id
_entity_poly.type
_entity_poly.pdbx_seq_one_letter_code
_entity_poly.pdbx_strand_id
1 'polypeptide(L)'
;MKKIKLLLCVLLAVVLLAVGCGGQGGQGGEAPAGLPEGFVYLAEAVPDVILEIRYYSSYNFLGTRVDDYLVPVAIISSEAAAALAVAEANLRAQGYVVKVFDAYRPQGAVDHFVRWAEDHGDVLTKAYFYPDLAKDRLFPEGYIAERSGHSRGSTIDLTIVDMQTGKELDMGTPFDFFGTASHHGSDLVDAEQTANRLILRAAMEGAGFVAYEEEWWHYTLAGEPYPDTYFDFVVR
;
A
#
# COMPACT_ATOMS: atom_id res chain seq x y z
N MET A 1 -77.62 20.36 -30.52
CA MET A 1 -76.40 19.94 -31.27
C MET A 1 -75.42 19.22 -30.30
N LYS A 2 -75.58 17.90 -30.17
CA LYS A 2 -74.73 17.10 -29.24
C LYS A 2 -73.87 16.15 -30.13
N LYS A 3 -72.56 16.29 -30.06
CA LYS A 3 -71.61 15.42 -30.76
C LYS A 3 -71.37 14.18 -29.91
N ILE A 4 -71.75 13.03 -30.45
CA ILE A 4 -71.51 11.70 -29.90
C ILE A 4 -70.04 11.32 -30.28
N LYS A 5 -69.22 11.03 -29.30
CA LYS A 5 -67.87 10.43 -29.51
C LYS A 5 -68.01 8.93 -29.49
N LEU A 6 -67.65 8.33 -30.62
CA LEU A 6 -67.57 6.88 -30.80
C LEU A 6 -66.25 6.37 -30.20
N LEU A 7 -66.36 5.47 -29.21
CA LEU A 7 -65.23 4.82 -28.58
C LEU A 7 -64.93 3.50 -29.31
N LEU A 8 -63.79 3.42 -29.97
CA LEU A 8 -63.30 2.23 -30.68
C LEU A 8 -62.47 1.41 -29.75
N CYS A 9 -62.96 0.26 -29.25
CA CYS A 9 -62.18 -0.73 -28.52
C CYS A 9 -61.39 -1.58 -29.50
N VAL A 10 -60.10 -1.48 -29.49
CA VAL A 10 -59.19 -2.40 -30.19
C VAL A 10 -58.74 -3.48 -29.21
N LEU A 11 -59.18 -4.70 -29.41
CA LEU A 11 -58.71 -5.88 -28.74
C LEU A 11 -57.34 -6.30 -29.34
N LEU A 12 -56.29 -6.17 -28.52
CA LEU A 12 -54.98 -6.66 -28.90
C LEU A 12 -54.80 -8.10 -28.35
N ALA A 13 -54.81 -9.07 -29.23
CA ALA A 13 -54.51 -10.45 -28.90
C ALA A 13 -52.99 -10.61 -28.71
N VAL A 14 -52.56 -10.89 -27.50
CA VAL A 14 -51.14 -11.19 -27.20
C VAL A 14 -50.91 -12.68 -27.44
N VAL A 15 -50.16 -12.99 -28.49
CA VAL A 15 -49.62 -14.36 -28.72
C VAL A 15 -48.35 -14.51 -27.90
N LEU A 16 -48.39 -15.35 -26.88
CA LEU A 16 -47.25 -15.79 -26.12
C LEU A 16 -46.47 -16.85 -26.92
N LEU A 17 -45.40 -16.44 -27.57
CA LEU A 17 -44.36 -17.34 -28.06
C LEU A 17 -43.41 -17.67 -26.92
N ALA A 18 -43.47 -18.89 -26.39
CA ALA A 18 -42.49 -19.45 -25.48
C ALA A 18 -41.21 -19.76 -26.27
N VAL A 19 -40.22 -18.87 -26.19
CA VAL A 19 -38.85 -19.15 -26.63
C VAL A 19 -38.12 -19.79 -25.48
N GLY A 20 -37.83 -21.09 -25.60
CA GLY A 20 -36.96 -21.81 -24.68
C GLY A 20 -35.52 -21.29 -24.80
N CYS A 21 -35.07 -20.47 -23.89
CA CYS A 21 -33.65 -20.14 -23.75
C CYS A 21 -32.95 -21.28 -23.00
N GLY A 22 -32.12 -22.02 -23.74
CA GLY A 22 -31.11 -22.91 -23.17
C GLY A 22 -30.18 -22.11 -22.28
N GLY A 23 -30.08 -22.50 -20.99
CA GLY A 23 -29.19 -21.90 -20.06
C GLY A 23 -27.73 -22.11 -20.45
N GLN A 24 -27.07 -21.09 -20.94
CA GLN A 24 -25.62 -21.00 -20.85
C GLN A 24 -25.28 -20.62 -19.40
N GLY A 25 -24.54 -21.52 -18.72
CA GLY A 25 -24.00 -21.27 -17.39
C GLY A 25 -23.12 -20.01 -17.42
N GLY A 26 -23.68 -18.91 -16.94
CA GLY A 26 -22.90 -17.75 -16.58
C GLY A 26 -21.94 -18.19 -15.49
N GLN A 27 -20.63 -18.09 -15.74
CA GLN A 27 -19.62 -18.11 -14.70
C GLN A 27 -19.98 -16.95 -13.75
N GLY A 28 -20.57 -17.30 -12.62
CA GLY A 28 -20.76 -16.38 -11.52
C GLY A 28 -19.37 -15.92 -11.09
N GLY A 29 -19.00 -14.70 -11.48
CA GLY A 29 -17.87 -14.03 -10.84
C GLY A 29 -18.18 -13.96 -9.36
N GLU A 30 -17.41 -14.66 -8.55
CA GLU A 30 -17.45 -14.54 -7.10
C GLU A 30 -17.31 -13.05 -6.78
N ALA A 31 -18.25 -12.48 -6.03
CA ALA A 31 -18.10 -11.13 -5.51
C ALA A 31 -16.74 -11.08 -4.80
N PRO A 32 -15.94 -10.01 -4.95
CA PRO A 32 -14.63 -9.96 -4.34
C PRO A 32 -14.79 -10.25 -2.84
N ALA A 33 -14.13 -11.31 -2.37
CA ALA A 33 -14.15 -11.64 -0.95
C ALA A 33 -13.69 -10.40 -0.18
N GLY A 34 -14.43 -10.01 0.86
CA GLY A 34 -14.04 -8.90 1.74
C GLY A 34 -12.63 -9.12 2.30
N LEU A 35 -12.06 -8.07 2.89
CA LEU A 35 -10.78 -8.21 3.59
C LEU A 35 -10.88 -9.28 4.69
N PRO A 36 -9.78 -9.98 5.01
CA PRO A 36 -9.73 -10.84 6.18
C PRO A 36 -10.13 -10.07 7.46
N GLU A 37 -10.69 -10.79 8.42
CA GLU A 37 -11.04 -10.20 9.72
C GLU A 37 -9.81 -9.52 10.35
N GLY A 38 -10.01 -8.34 10.92
CA GLY A 38 -8.95 -7.54 11.52
C GLY A 38 -8.17 -6.66 10.55
N PHE A 39 -8.50 -6.67 9.25
CA PHE A 39 -7.88 -5.78 8.26
C PHE A 39 -8.86 -4.72 7.76
N VAL A 40 -8.32 -3.54 7.43
CA VAL A 40 -9.08 -2.41 6.90
C VAL A 40 -8.36 -1.78 5.71
N TYR A 41 -9.12 -1.11 4.84
CA TYR A 41 -8.53 -0.18 3.88
C TYR A 41 -8.09 1.08 4.62
N LEU A 42 -6.83 1.43 4.47
CA LEU A 42 -6.24 2.56 5.21
C LEU A 42 -6.94 3.88 4.89
N ALA A 43 -7.29 4.14 3.64
CA ALA A 43 -7.99 5.36 3.24
C ALA A 43 -9.40 5.52 3.85
N GLU A 44 -10.02 4.41 4.28
CA GLU A 44 -11.31 4.46 4.99
C GLU A 44 -11.10 4.71 6.49
N ALA A 45 -10.07 4.11 7.08
CA ALA A 45 -9.76 4.25 8.50
C ALA A 45 -9.06 5.58 8.83
N VAL A 46 -8.21 6.09 7.94
CA VAL A 46 -7.46 7.34 8.08
C VAL A 46 -7.60 8.14 6.77
N PRO A 47 -8.72 8.86 6.55
CA PRO A 47 -9.07 9.45 5.25
C PRO A 47 -8.10 10.53 4.75
N ASP A 48 -7.34 11.14 5.65
CA ASP A 48 -6.45 12.26 5.33
C ASP A 48 -5.08 11.84 4.77
N VAL A 49 -4.74 10.54 4.78
CA VAL A 49 -3.45 10.07 4.27
C VAL A 49 -3.39 10.12 2.75
N ILE A 50 -2.21 10.42 2.23
CA ILE A 50 -1.93 10.33 0.79
C ILE A 50 -1.41 8.92 0.50
N LEU A 51 -1.96 8.25 -0.53
CA LEU A 51 -1.49 6.95 -0.97
C LEU A 51 -0.67 7.09 -2.25
N GLU A 52 0.57 6.62 -2.23
CA GLU A 52 1.42 6.44 -3.41
C GLU A 52 2.02 5.02 -3.38
N ILE A 53 1.16 4.03 -3.57
CA ILE A 53 1.54 2.61 -3.44
C ILE A 53 2.56 2.24 -4.51
N ARG A 54 3.84 2.18 -4.10
CA ARG A 54 4.99 2.05 -4.98
C ARG A 54 4.99 0.72 -5.71
N TYR A 55 4.59 -0.34 -5.04
CA TYR A 55 4.60 -1.69 -5.63
C TYR A 55 3.46 -1.96 -6.61
N TYR A 56 2.43 -1.12 -6.64
CA TYR A 56 1.43 -1.13 -7.72
C TYR A 56 1.97 -0.52 -9.02
N SER A 57 2.96 0.34 -8.97
CA SER A 57 3.57 1.01 -10.12
C SER A 57 4.92 0.40 -10.48
N SER A 58 5.57 0.94 -11.52
CA SER A 58 6.96 0.63 -11.85
C SER A 58 7.99 1.52 -11.11
N TYR A 59 7.53 2.45 -10.27
CA TYR A 59 8.41 3.33 -9.51
C TYR A 59 8.82 2.70 -8.17
N ASN A 60 9.55 1.61 -8.25
CA ASN A 60 10.11 0.82 -7.17
C ASN A 60 11.44 0.20 -7.61
N PHE A 61 12.12 -0.49 -6.71
CA PHE A 61 13.44 -1.07 -6.99
C PHE A 61 13.45 -2.21 -8.01
N LEU A 62 12.29 -2.83 -8.32
CA LEU A 62 12.18 -3.82 -9.39
C LEU A 62 12.05 -3.17 -10.78
N GLY A 63 11.54 -1.92 -10.85
CA GLY A 63 11.24 -1.24 -12.11
C GLY A 63 9.98 -1.75 -12.81
N THR A 64 9.17 -2.56 -12.14
CA THR A 64 7.90 -3.12 -12.63
C THR A 64 6.88 -3.21 -11.51
N ARG A 65 5.59 -3.39 -11.86
CA ARG A 65 4.56 -3.68 -10.85
C ARG A 65 4.86 -5.01 -10.18
N VAL A 66 4.78 -5.02 -8.86
CA VAL A 66 5.00 -6.20 -8.04
C VAL A 66 3.77 -7.12 -8.09
N ASP A 67 4.02 -8.42 -8.04
CA ASP A 67 2.95 -9.43 -8.00
C ASP A 67 2.00 -9.15 -6.84
N ASP A 68 0.73 -9.52 -7.00
CA ASP A 68 -0.35 -9.39 -6.02
C ASP A 68 -0.77 -7.97 -5.61
N TYR A 69 -0.16 -6.92 -6.16
CA TYR A 69 -0.67 -5.55 -6.08
C TYR A 69 -1.58 -5.28 -7.30
N LEU A 70 -2.89 -5.51 -7.15
CA LEU A 70 -3.85 -5.38 -8.25
C LEU A 70 -4.46 -3.98 -8.36
N VAL A 71 -4.50 -3.23 -7.26
CA VAL A 71 -4.99 -1.84 -7.18
C VAL A 71 -4.09 -1.01 -6.25
N PRO A 72 -4.06 0.33 -6.39
CA PRO A 72 -3.20 1.21 -5.60
C PRO A 72 -3.84 1.56 -4.24
N VAL A 73 -4.13 0.56 -3.41
CA VAL A 73 -4.68 0.74 -2.08
C VAL A 73 -3.71 0.25 -1.01
N ALA A 74 -3.77 0.83 0.18
CA ALA A 74 -3.09 0.34 1.37
C ALA A 74 -4.09 -0.43 2.23
N ILE A 75 -3.71 -1.64 2.64
CA ILE A 75 -4.44 -2.48 3.58
C ILE A 75 -3.56 -2.62 4.83
N ILE A 76 -4.15 -2.59 6.01
CA ILE A 76 -3.40 -2.65 7.27
C ILE A 76 -4.29 -3.30 8.36
N SER A 77 -3.71 -3.79 9.44
CA SER A 77 -4.49 -4.23 10.59
C SER A 77 -5.26 -3.06 11.24
N SER A 78 -6.42 -3.35 11.79
CA SER A 78 -7.28 -2.33 12.43
C SER A 78 -6.54 -1.59 13.56
N GLU A 79 -5.72 -2.29 14.32
CA GLU A 79 -4.92 -1.75 15.41
C GLU A 79 -3.84 -0.80 14.90
N ALA A 80 -3.14 -1.18 13.82
CA ALA A 80 -2.13 -0.31 13.23
C ALA A 80 -2.77 0.91 12.55
N ALA A 81 -3.96 0.78 11.93
CA ALA A 81 -4.71 1.90 11.41
C ALA A 81 -5.11 2.90 12.52
N ALA A 82 -5.59 2.38 13.66
CA ALA A 82 -5.95 3.22 14.81
C ALA A 82 -4.72 3.98 15.38
N ALA A 83 -3.57 3.32 15.47
CA ALA A 83 -2.33 3.94 15.89
C ALA A 83 -1.85 4.99 14.86
N LEU A 84 -1.93 4.70 13.56
CA LEU A 84 -1.56 5.65 12.51
C LEU A 84 -2.45 6.90 12.53
N ALA A 85 -3.74 6.76 12.84
CA ALA A 85 -4.64 7.92 12.99
C ALA A 85 -4.15 8.88 14.08
N VAL A 86 -3.53 8.38 15.16
CA VAL A 86 -2.92 9.22 16.20
C VAL A 86 -1.68 9.92 15.68
N ALA A 87 -0.79 9.21 14.96
CA ALA A 87 0.40 9.81 14.35
C ALA A 87 0.02 10.89 13.34
N GLU A 88 -0.95 10.61 12.46
CA GLU A 88 -1.46 11.56 11.46
C GLU A 88 -2.04 12.82 12.11
N ALA A 89 -2.87 12.68 13.13
CA ALA A 89 -3.43 13.83 13.86
C ALA A 89 -2.33 14.72 14.48
N ASN A 90 -1.29 14.11 15.04
CA ASN A 90 -0.16 14.83 15.62
C ASN A 90 0.68 15.54 14.54
N LEU A 91 0.89 14.91 13.38
CA LEU A 91 1.62 15.51 12.26
C LEU A 91 0.82 16.66 11.62
N ARG A 92 -0.50 16.50 11.46
CA ARG A 92 -1.38 17.56 10.94
C ARG A 92 -1.39 18.80 11.82
N ALA A 93 -1.36 18.63 13.13
CA ALA A 93 -1.24 19.75 14.07
C ALA A 93 0.09 20.53 13.89
N GLN A 94 1.09 19.92 13.28
CA GLN A 94 2.39 20.52 12.95
C GLN A 94 2.45 21.01 11.49
N GLY A 95 1.40 20.83 10.69
CA GLY A 95 1.33 21.24 9.28
C GLY A 95 1.80 20.17 8.29
N TYR A 96 1.87 18.92 8.68
CA TYR A 96 2.26 17.81 7.83
C TYR A 96 1.11 16.83 7.61
N VAL A 97 1.17 16.05 6.53
CA VAL A 97 0.28 14.94 6.24
C VAL A 97 1.08 13.70 5.89
N VAL A 98 0.64 12.54 6.34
CA VAL A 98 1.27 11.26 6.05
C VAL A 98 1.06 10.89 4.58
N LYS A 99 2.13 10.40 3.93
CA LYS A 99 2.10 9.77 2.62
C LYS A 99 2.65 8.36 2.71
N VAL A 100 1.84 7.38 2.31
CA VAL A 100 2.12 5.95 2.45
C VAL A 100 2.61 5.37 1.13
N PHE A 101 3.71 4.64 1.20
CA PHE A 101 4.33 3.93 0.08
C PHE A 101 3.95 2.46 0.02
N ASP A 102 3.87 1.80 1.18
CA ASP A 102 3.46 0.42 1.35
C ASP A 102 2.87 0.19 2.75
N ALA A 103 2.03 -0.86 2.87
CA ALA A 103 1.48 -1.30 4.15
C ALA A 103 1.46 -2.84 4.20
N TYR A 104 0.31 -3.50 4.25
CA TYR A 104 0.29 -4.96 4.09
C TYR A 104 0.86 -5.36 2.72
N ARG A 105 1.81 -6.29 2.72
CA ARG A 105 2.46 -6.86 1.54
C ARG A 105 2.20 -8.36 1.51
N PRO A 106 1.55 -8.90 0.45
CA PRO A 106 1.36 -10.34 0.29
C PRO A 106 2.69 -11.11 0.29
N GLN A 107 2.68 -12.36 0.74
CA GLN A 107 3.87 -13.22 0.63
C GLN A 107 4.29 -13.41 -0.84
N GLY A 108 3.32 -13.52 -1.77
CA GLY A 108 3.61 -13.61 -3.20
C GLY A 108 4.39 -12.41 -3.75
N ALA A 109 4.17 -11.21 -3.20
CA ALA A 109 4.97 -10.02 -3.51
C ALA A 109 6.41 -10.14 -2.96
N VAL A 110 6.59 -10.66 -1.75
CA VAL A 110 7.91 -10.95 -1.18
C VAL A 110 8.66 -11.98 -2.02
N ASP A 111 7.98 -13.01 -2.46
CA ASP A 111 8.55 -14.03 -3.35
C ASP A 111 8.98 -13.44 -4.70
N HIS A 112 8.28 -12.39 -5.19
CA HIS A 112 8.72 -11.65 -6.38
C HIS A 112 10.02 -10.88 -6.11
N PHE A 113 10.19 -10.27 -4.93
CA PHE A 113 11.45 -9.61 -4.53
C PHE A 113 12.62 -10.60 -4.51
N VAL A 114 12.39 -11.80 -3.97
CA VAL A 114 13.39 -12.87 -3.93
C VAL A 114 13.82 -13.25 -5.35
N ARG A 115 12.86 -13.57 -6.23
CA ARG A 115 13.14 -13.91 -7.64
C ARG A 115 13.90 -12.80 -8.37
N TRP A 116 13.49 -11.54 -8.16
CA TRP A 116 14.20 -10.39 -8.74
C TRP A 116 15.63 -10.27 -8.20
N ALA A 117 15.87 -10.48 -6.91
CA ALA A 117 17.20 -10.38 -6.31
C ALA A 117 18.15 -11.49 -6.81
N GLU A 118 17.62 -12.66 -7.15
CA GLU A 118 18.36 -13.78 -7.74
C GLU A 118 18.74 -13.54 -9.22
N ASP A 119 18.00 -12.70 -9.94
CA ASP A 119 18.37 -12.29 -11.30
C ASP A 119 19.45 -11.21 -11.28
N HIS A 120 20.70 -11.61 -11.19
CA HIS A 120 21.84 -10.70 -11.17
C HIS A 120 22.03 -9.93 -12.50
N GLY A 121 21.36 -10.34 -13.58
CA GLY A 121 21.40 -9.66 -14.87
C GLY A 121 20.47 -8.44 -14.93
N ASP A 122 19.42 -8.39 -14.13
CA ASP A 122 18.53 -7.25 -14.04
C ASP A 122 19.13 -6.17 -13.13
N VAL A 123 19.67 -5.13 -13.72
CA VAL A 123 20.27 -3.96 -13.04
C VAL A 123 19.61 -2.66 -13.44
N LEU A 124 18.38 -2.72 -13.98
CA LEU A 124 17.65 -1.57 -14.52
C LEU A 124 17.58 -0.39 -13.53
N THR A 125 17.30 -0.67 -12.30
CA THR A 125 17.04 0.33 -11.25
C THR A 125 18.26 0.60 -10.35
N LYS A 126 19.38 -0.12 -10.59
CA LYS A 126 20.56 -0.09 -9.72
C LYS A 126 21.06 1.32 -9.42
N ALA A 127 21.18 2.15 -10.45
CA ALA A 127 21.75 3.50 -10.29
C ALA A 127 20.94 4.41 -9.35
N TYR A 128 19.66 4.09 -9.13
CA TYR A 128 18.76 4.89 -8.31
C TYR A 128 18.52 4.28 -6.91
N PHE A 129 18.34 2.96 -6.82
CA PHE A 129 17.94 2.33 -5.56
C PHE A 129 19.08 1.62 -4.81
N TYR A 130 20.12 1.12 -5.50
CA TYR A 130 21.23 0.38 -4.87
C TYR A 130 22.55 0.58 -5.59
N PRO A 131 22.99 1.87 -5.77
CA PRO A 131 24.17 2.18 -6.62
C PRO A 131 25.44 1.49 -6.15
N ASP A 132 25.62 1.38 -4.84
CA ASP A 132 26.84 0.91 -4.20
C ASP A 132 26.79 -0.57 -3.81
N LEU A 133 25.63 -1.25 -4.00
CA LEU A 133 25.47 -2.65 -3.66
C LEU A 133 25.38 -3.54 -4.89
N ALA A 134 25.92 -4.75 -4.78
CA ALA A 134 25.63 -5.83 -5.71
C ALA A 134 24.40 -6.63 -5.22
N LYS A 135 23.61 -7.21 -6.15
CA LYS A 135 22.37 -7.93 -5.79
C LYS A 135 22.61 -9.11 -4.85
N ASP A 136 23.76 -9.79 -4.96
CA ASP A 136 24.16 -10.89 -4.07
C ASP A 136 24.41 -10.43 -2.61
N ARG A 137 24.47 -9.11 -2.37
CA ARG A 137 24.61 -8.54 -1.03
C ARG A 137 23.26 -8.21 -0.38
N LEU A 138 22.16 -8.14 -1.15
CA LEU A 138 20.87 -7.68 -0.65
C LEU A 138 20.30 -8.58 0.46
N PHE A 139 20.45 -9.91 0.34
CA PHE A 139 20.07 -10.85 1.41
C PHE A 139 21.01 -10.80 2.61
N PRO A 140 22.35 -10.92 2.45
CA PRO A 140 23.26 -10.88 3.59
C PRO A 140 23.20 -9.57 4.39
N GLU A 141 22.86 -8.47 3.75
CA GLU A 141 22.75 -7.15 4.39
C GLU A 141 21.33 -6.81 4.87
N GLY A 142 20.37 -7.73 4.71
CA GLY A 142 19.03 -7.60 5.27
C GLY A 142 18.04 -6.76 4.49
N TYR A 143 18.42 -6.24 3.29
CA TYR A 143 17.51 -5.43 2.45
C TYR A 143 16.40 -6.27 1.80
N ILE A 144 16.66 -7.54 1.50
CA ILE A 144 15.68 -8.51 1.00
C ILE A 144 15.66 -9.71 1.95
N ALA A 145 14.48 -10.18 2.30
CA ALA A 145 14.27 -11.34 3.15
C ALA A 145 13.19 -12.26 2.55
N GLU A 146 13.23 -13.55 2.89
CA GLU A 146 12.20 -14.52 2.48
C GLU A 146 10.84 -14.30 3.14
N ARG A 147 10.81 -13.55 4.24
CA ARG A 147 9.59 -13.15 4.96
C ARG A 147 9.68 -11.70 5.36
N SER A 148 8.56 -10.99 5.29
CA SER A 148 8.49 -9.56 5.60
C SER A 148 7.56 -9.28 6.76
N GLY A 149 7.93 -8.32 7.62
CA GLY A 149 7.03 -7.75 8.62
C GLY A 149 5.72 -7.24 8.05
N HIS A 150 5.76 -6.69 6.85
CA HIS A 150 4.57 -6.22 6.13
C HIS A 150 3.52 -7.31 5.89
N SER A 151 3.94 -8.57 5.68
CA SER A 151 3.01 -9.69 5.49
C SER A 151 2.21 -10.03 6.76
N ARG A 152 2.58 -9.48 7.94
CA ARG A 152 1.82 -9.60 9.18
C ARG A 152 0.75 -8.52 9.35
N GLY A 153 0.75 -7.50 8.47
CA GLY A 153 -0.30 -6.49 8.37
C GLY A 153 -0.18 -5.30 9.30
N SER A 154 0.88 -5.18 10.11
CA SER A 154 1.06 -4.06 11.05
C SER A 154 2.34 -3.28 10.85
N THR A 155 2.99 -3.47 9.69
CA THR A 155 4.15 -2.71 9.22
C THR A 155 3.73 -1.75 8.12
N ILE A 156 4.32 -0.56 8.09
CA ILE A 156 4.00 0.49 7.13
C ILE A 156 5.26 1.25 6.73
N ASP A 157 5.36 1.56 5.44
CA ASP A 157 6.39 2.42 4.86
C ASP A 157 5.78 3.76 4.46
N LEU A 158 6.33 4.86 4.95
CA LEU A 158 5.70 6.17 4.79
C LEU A 158 6.70 7.34 4.86
N THR A 159 6.23 8.50 4.42
CA THR A 159 6.89 9.79 4.58
C THR A 159 5.88 10.85 5.02
N ILE A 160 6.32 12.09 5.14
CA ILE A 160 5.47 13.25 5.42
C ILE A 160 5.57 14.30 4.33
N VAL A 161 4.45 14.95 4.07
CA VAL A 161 4.28 16.02 3.09
C VAL A 161 3.92 17.30 3.84
N ASP A 162 4.61 18.39 3.53
CA ASP A 162 4.28 19.72 4.04
C ASP A 162 2.95 20.20 3.42
N MET A 163 1.97 20.52 4.25
CA MET A 163 0.62 20.89 3.81
C MET A 163 0.57 22.24 3.10
N GLN A 164 1.53 23.13 3.35
CA GLN A 164 1.58 24.46 2.73
C GLN A 164 2.13 24.38 1.30
N THR A 165 3.16 23.57 1.09
CA THR A 165 3.85 23.46 -0.19
C THR A 165 3.38 22.30 -1.05
N GLY A 166 2.76 21.29 -0.44
CA GLY A 166 2.37 20.02 -1.07
C GLY A 166 3.56 19.13 -1.46
N LYS A 167 4.75 19.38 -0.90
CA LYS A 167 5.96 18.60 -1.19
C LYS A 167 6.33 17.69 -0.04
N GLU A 168 6.87 16.52 -0.38
CA GLU A 168 7.52 15.66 0.60
C GLU A 168 8.69 16.40 1.28
N LEU A 169 8.89 16.13 2.56
CA LEU A 169 10.12 16.55 3.22
C LEU A 169 11.28 15.75 2.66
N ASP A 170 12.42 16.43 2.48
CA ASP A 170 13.63 15.75 2.04
C ASP A 170 14.19 14.89 3.17
N MET A 171 14.18 13.58 2.98
CA MET A 171 14.67 12.57 3.91
C MET A 171 16.11 12.13 3.60
N GLY A 172 16.77 12.76 2.58
CA GLY A 172 18.16 12.48 2.19
C GLY A 172 18.34 11.29 1.25
N THR A 173 17.41 10.34 1.26
CA THR A 173 17.34 9.23 0.28
C THR A 173 15.91 9.03 -0.18
N PRO A 174 15.68 8.48 -1.39
CA PRO A 174 14.36 8.02 -1.76
C PRO A 174 13.94 6.83 -0.89
N PHE A 175 12.63 6.54 -0.88
CA PHE A 175 12.08 5.29 -0.41
C PHE A 175 12.74 4.09 -1.14
N ASP A 176 12.98 2.98 -0.46
CA ASP A 176 13.67 1.78 -0.98
C ASP A 176 15.13 2.00 -1.42
N PHE A 177 15.80 3.03 -0.93
CA PHE A 177 17.23 3.17 -1.20
C PHE A 177 18.04 2.20 -0.31
N PHE A 178 18.64 1.19 -0.90
CA PHE A 178 19.46 0.19 -0.19
C PHE A 178 20.88 0.73 0.03
N GLY A 179 21.14 1.18 1.24
CA GLY A 179 22.41 1.73 1.64
C GLY A 179 22.36 2.43 2.98
N THR A 180 23.49 2.60 3.63
CA THR A 180 23.62 3.18 4.98
C THR A 180 23.11 4.62 5.08
N ALA A 181 22.98 5.33 3.96
CA ALA A 181 22.34 6.64 3.93
C ALA A 181 20.85 6.60 4.32
N SER A 182 20.18 5.44 4.22
CA SER A 182 18.79 5.26 4.65
C SER A 182 18.64 4.98 6.15
N HIS A 183 19.71 4.68 6.86
CA HIS A 183 19.65 4.39 8.29
C HIS A 183 19.28 5.64 9.10
N HIS A 184 18.49 5.48 10.16
CA HIS A 184 18.07 6.60 11.03
C HIS A 184 19.25 7.35 11.62
N GLY A 185 20.30 6.92 11.95
CA GLY A 185 21.46 7.63 12.53
C GLY A 185 22.56 7.96 11.51
N SER A 186 22.26 7.90 10.21
CA SER A 186 23.26 8.09 9.16
C SER A 186 23.92 9.48 9.22
N ASP A 187 25.24 9.51 9.11
CA ASP A 187 26.05 10.71 8.94
C ASP A 187 26.23 11.14 7.46
N LEU A 188 25.62 10.38 6.55
CA LEU A 188 25.64 10.67 5.11
C LEU A 188 24.51 11.64 4.68
N VAL A 189 23.63 12.05 5.59
CA VAL A 189 22.57 13.01 5.36
C VAL A 189 22.83 14.29 6.15
N ASP A 190 22.29 15.42 5.68
CA ASP A 190 22.51 16.69 6.33
C ASP A 190 21.64 16.92 7.58
N ALA A 191 21.80 18.07 8.23
CA ALA A 191 21.08 18.38 9.46
C ALA A 191 19.57 18.60 9.24
N GLU A 192 19.15 19.11 8.09
CA GLU A 192 17.75 19.31 7.74
C GLU A 192 17.08 17.96 7.49
N GLN A 193 17.70 17.10 6.70
CA GLN A 193 17.24 15.74 6.42
C GLN A 193 17.14 14.91 7.71
N THR A 194 18.12 15.02 8.58
CA THR A 194 18.08 14.40 9.92
C THR A 194 16.89 14.92 10.74
N ALA A 195 16.65 16.23 10.76
CA ALA A 195 15.53 16.83 11.48
C ALA A 195 14.17 16.35 10.90
N ASN A 196 14.05 16.24 9.60
CA ASN A 196 12.85 15.73 8.92
C ASN A 196 12.55 14.29 9.32
N ARG A 197 13.56 13.40 9.34
CA ARG A 197 13.42 12.02 9.82
C ARG A 197 12.99 11.96 11.29
N LEU A 198 13.52 12.85 12.13
CA LEU A 198 13.17 12.90 13.56
C LEU A 198 11.72 13.35 13.78
N ILE A 199 11.16 14.25 12.97
CA ILE A 199 9.75 14.63 13.01
C ILE A 199 8.88 13.41 12.76
N LEU A 200 9.15 12.66 11.67
CA LEU A 200 8.42 11.45 11.33
C LEU A 200 8.55 10.39 12.44
N ARG A 201 9.77 10.07 12.84
CA ARG A 201 10.06 9.08 13.87
C ARG A 201 9.35 9.38 15.18
N ALA A 202 9.42 10.63 15.65
CA ALA A 202 8.78 11.03 16.92
C ALA A 202 7.26 10.87 16.87
N ALA A 203 6.62 11.18 15.72
CA ALA A 203 5.18 11.01 15.54
C ALA A 203 4.78 9.52 15.56
N MET A 204 5.53 8.68 14.85
CA MET A 204 5.28 7.25 14.77
C MET A 204 5.52 6.52 16.10
N GLU A 205 6.66 6.78 16.75
CA GLU A 205 6.97 6.21 18.07
C GLU A 205 5.98 6.70 19.12
N GLY A 206 5.57 7.98 19.08
CA GLY A 206 4.55 8.54 19.97
C GLY A 206 3.16 7.90 19.79
N ALA A 207 2.90 7.28 18.65
CA ALA A 207 1.67 6.52 18.35
C ALA A 207 1.81 5.01 18.60
N GLY A 208 2.97 4.54 19.08
CA GLY A 208 3.19 3.14 19.47
C GLY A 208 3.83 2.28 18.38
N PHE A 209 4.35 2.87 17.31
CA PHE A 209 5.17 2.16 16.34
C PHE A 209 6.64 2.07 16.80
N VAL A 210 7.35 1.11 16.26
CA VAL A 210 8.80 0.93 16.42
C VAL A 210 9.46 1.15 15.08
N ALA A 211 10.45 2.04 15.03
CA ALA A 211 11.24 2.29 13.84
C ALA A 211 12.18 1.11 13.56
N TYR A 212 12.38 0.78 12.29
CA TYR A 212 13.48 -0.08 11.86
C TYR A 212 14.72 0.79 11.61
N GLU A 213 15.79 0.54 12.31
CA GLU A 213 16.96 1.46 12.34
C GLU A 213 17.67 1.61 10.99
N GLU A 214 17.50 0.63 10.09
CA GLU A 214 18.17 0.60 8.78
C GLU A 214 17.38 1.29 7.67
N GLU A 215 16.10 1.70 7.94
CA GLU A 215 15.20 2.29 6.95
C GLU A 215 14.36 3.41 7.58
N TRP A 216 14.59 4.67 7.20
CA TRP A 216 13.93 5.82 7.81
C TRP A 216 12.42 5.85 7.61
N TRP A 217 11.89 5.12 6.62
CA TRP A 217 10.47 5.06 6.27
C TRP A 217 9.70 3.95 6.99
N HIS A 218 10.38 2.92 7.53
CA HIS A 218 9.82 1.64 7.93
C HIS A 218 9.49 1.59 9.43
N TYR A 219 8.22 1.30 9.75
CA TYR A 219 7.71 1.26 11.12
C TYR A 219 6.77 0.06 11.30
N THR A 220 6.91 -0.64 12.41
CA THR A 220 6.03 -1.76 12.81
C THR A 220 5.33 -1.41 14.12
N LEU A 221 4.02 -1.69 14.24
CA LEU A 221 3.27 -1.48 15.47
C LEU A 221 3.82 -2.36 16.59
N ALA A 222 4.17 -1.76 17.74
CA ALA A 222 4.52 -2.52 18.93
C ALA A 222 3.30 -3.30 19.41
N GLY A 223 3.46 -4.60 19.67
CA GLY A 223 2.32 -5.43 20.08
C GLY A 223 1.31 -5.69 18.94
N GLU A 224 1.80 -5.87 17.74
CA GLU A 224 0.98 -6.22 16.56
C GLU A 224 0.07 -7.44 16.83
N PRO A 225 -1.17 -7.49 16.29
CA PRO A 225 -2.14 -8.55 16.58
C PRO A 225 -1.73 -9.91 16.01
N TYR A 226 -0.90 -9.94 14.97
CA TYR A 226 -0.52 -11.16 14.25
C TYR A 226 1.00 -11.37 14.18
N PRO A 227 1.74 -11.44 15.30
CA PRO A 227 3.21 -11.41 15.30
C PRO A 227 3.85 -12.62 14.60
N ASP A 228 3.13 -13.74 14.48
CA ASP A 228 3.61 -15.00 13.92
C ASP A 228 2.86 -15.42 12.64
N THR A 229 1.91 -14.60 12.15
CA THR A 229 1.08 -14.94 10.98
C THR A 229 1.46 -14.11 9.77
N TYR A 230 1.93 -14.78 8.72
CA TYR A 230 2.25 -14.17 7.43
C TYR A 230 1.10 -14.45 6.48
N PHE A 231 0.40 -13.39 6.10
CA PHE A 231 -0.75 -13.47 5.20
C PHE A 231 -0.31 -13.45 3.74
N ASP A 232 -1.17 -13.98 2.87
CA ASP A 232 -0.91 -14.05 1.42
C ASP A 232 -2.19 -13.82 0.61
N PHE A 233 -2.97 -12.80 1.00
CA PHE A 233 -4.11 -12.37 0.19
C PHE A 233 -3.72 -11.17 -0.68
N VAL A 234 -4.26 -11.11 -1.90
CA VAL A 234 -3.92 -10.05 -2.87
C VAL A 234 -4.41 -8.66 -2.42
N VAL A 235 -3.65 -7.62 -2.75
CA VAL A 235 -4.04 -6.21 -2.56
C VAL A 235 -4.99 -5.82 -3.71
N ARG A 236 -6.28 -5.70 -3.40
CA ARG A 236 -7.35 -5.44 -4.38
C ARG A 236 -8.48 -4.57 -3.81
#